data_fe0492b9d65953c6cd7c9599b916b54b
#
_entry.id   fe0492b9d65953c6cd7c9599b916b54b
#
_cell.length_a   1.000
_cell.length_b   1.000
_cell.length_c   1.000
_cell.angle_alpha   90.00
_cell.angle_beta   90.00
_cell.angle_gamma   90.00
#
_symmetry.space_group_name_H-M   'P 1'
#
loop_
_entity.id
_entity.type
_entity.pdbx_description
1 polymer ?
#
loop_
_entity_poly.entity_id
_entity_poly.type
_entity_poly.pdbx_seq_one_letter_code
_entity_poly.pdbx_strand_id
1 'polypeptide(L)'
;LLKPGIKIVVTEGAGVSNTSGTGTWEDIAGRLGKLSDVTAFRQNIVVYAKGSGASFKAFQEMDADAWITWPDWPITHDDVLDQVNIAAARTIWRDVNVALSPDADPEAKEFLTFLVSNEAQEIMLTEGWVR
;
A
#
# COMPACT_ATOMS: atom_id res chain seq x y z
N LEU A 1 -14.53 6.88 -6.17
CA LEU A 1 -14.49 6.61 -4.72
C LEU A 1 -15.25 7.65 -3.87
N LEU A 2 -15.55 8.86 -4.43
CA LEU A 2 -16.25 9.94 -3.69
C LEU A 2 -17.77 9.85 -3.74
N LYS A 3 -18.35 8.97 -4.56
CA LYS A 3 -19.81 8.79 -4.65
C LYS A 3 -20.33 8.12 -3.38
N PRO A 4 -21.46 8.58 -2.82
CA PRO A 4 -22.07 7.92 -1.67
C PRO A 4 -22.42 6.45 -1.95
N GLY A 5 -22.20 5.60 -0.96
CA GLY A 5 -22.53 4.18 -1.03
C GLY A 5 -21.39 3.27 -1.55
N ILE A 6 -20.29 3.84 -2.00
CA ILE A 6 -19.07 3.06 -2.29
C ILE A 6 -18.47 2.53 -0.99
N LYS A 7 -18.12 1.25 -0.94
CA LYS A 7 -17.49 0.62 0.21
C LYS A 7 -15.97 0.56 0.01
N ILE A 8 -15.23 1.27 0.85
CA ILE A 8 -13.76 1.33 0.79
C ILE A 8 -13.16 0.65 2.01
N VAL A 9 -12.20 -0.24 1.80
CA VAL A 9 -11.32 -0.76 2.84
C VAL A 9 -10.00 0.02 2.80
N VAL A 10 -9.48 0.39 3.95
CA VAL A 10 -8.16 1.01 4.08
C VAL A 10 -7.31 0.22 5.06
N THR A 11 -6.01 0.17 4.79
CA THR A 11 -5.05 -0.45 5.69
C THR A 11 -4.63 0.56 6.75
N GLU A 12 -4.85 0.23 8.02
CA GLU A 12 -4.30 0.93 9.17
C GLU A 12 -2.97 0.30 9.57
N GLY A 13 -2.03 1.08 10.03
CA GLY A 13 -0.76 0.57 10.52
C GLY A 13 -0.93 -0.41 11.69
N ALA A 14 -0.24 -1.53 11.64
CA ALA A 14 -0.29 -2.54 12.71
C ALA A 14 0.73 -2.23 13.81
N GLY A 15 0.36 -1.41 14.76
CA GLY A 15 1.21 -1.06 15.92
C GLY A 15 1.95 0.27 15.78
N VAL A 16 2.67 0.63 16.83
CA VAL A 16 3.28 1.96 17.01
C VAL A 16 4.35 2.29 15.95
N SER A 17 5.02 1.29 15.43
CA SER A 17 6.13 1.46 14.49
C SER A 17 5.79 1.12 13.04
N ASN A 18 4.59 0.62 12.78
CA ASN A 18 4.19 0.26 11.44
C ASN A 18 3.39 1.40 10.80
N THR A 19 4.01 2.08 9.85
CA THR A 19 3.41 3.17 9.08
C THR A 19 2.89 2.72 7.72
N SER A 20 2.98 1.42 7.41
CA SER A 20 2.45 0.87 6.16
C SER A 20 0.95 1.09 6.08
N GLY A 21 0.50 1.79 5.07
CA GLY A 21 -0.89 2.15 4.88
C GLY A 21 -1.39 3.33 5.73
N THR A 22 -0.74 3.66 6.83
CA THR A 22 -1.12 4.82 7.67
C THR A 22 -0.95 6.12 6.90
N GLY A 23 -2.00 6.94 6.87
CA GLY A 23 -2.01 8.22 6.16
C GLY A 23 -2.09 8.10 4.62
N THR A 24 -2.08 6.90 4.06
CA THR A 24 -2.08 6.73 2.60
C THR A 24 -3.39 7.19 1.98
N TRP A 25 -4.53 6.84 2.55
CA TRP A 25 -5.82 7.27 2.03
C TRP A 25 -6.05 8.77 2.21
N GLU A 26 -5.58 9.35 3.32
CA GLU A 26 -5.63 10.80 3.57
C GLU A 26 -4.80 11.56 2.53
N ASP A 27 -3.60 11.06 2.24
CA ASP A 27 -2.74 11.63 1.20
C ASP A 27 -3.41 11.56 -0.17
N ILE A 28 -4.01 10.42 -0.53
CA ILE A 28 -4.70 10.24 -1.82
C ILE A 28 -5.91 11.19 -1.91
N ALA A 29 -6.75 11.19 -0.89
CA ALA A 29 -7.98 12.00 -0.88
C ALA A 29 -7.68 13.50 -0.78
N GLY A 30 -6.70 13.88 0.05
CA GLY A 30 -6.36 15.26 0.36
C GLY A 30 -5.34 15.93 -0.57
N ARG A 31 -4.71 15.18 -1.47
CA ARG A 31 -3.55 15.65 -2.25
C ARG A 31 -3.80 16.90 -3.12
N LEU A 32 -5.01 17.12 -3.56
CA LEU A 32 -5.39 18.30 -4.33
C LEU A 32 -5.96 19.43 -3.45
N GLY A 33 -5.82 19.34 -2.13
CA GLY A 33 -6.18 20.41 -1.20
C GLY A 33 -7.68 20.61 -0.99
N LYS A 34 -8.53 19.65 -1.36
CA LYS A 34 -9.99 19.76 -1.20
C LYS A 34 -10.47 18.98 0.02
N LEU A 35 -10.83 19.67 1.09
CA LEU A 35 -11.39 19.05 2.30
C LEU A 35 -12.68 18.28 2.02
N SER A 36 -13.50 18.73 1.07
CA SER A 36 -14.70 18.00 0.65
C SER A 36 -14.40 16.62 0.12
N ASP A 37 -13.29 16.44 -0.63
CA ASP A 37 -12.88 15.15 -1.16
C ASP A 37 -12.48 14.20 -0.01
N VAL A 38 -11.73 14.71 0.98
CA VAL A 38 -11.35 13.94 2.18
C VAL A 38 -12.59 13.51 2.97
N THR A 39 -13.53 14.43 3.15
CA THR A 39 -14.77 14.14 3.89
C THR A 39 -15.61 13.08 3.17
N ALA A 40 -15.82 13.23 1.86
CA ALA A 40 -16.60 12.29 1.06
C ALA A 40 -15.92 10.91 1.00
N PHE A 41 -14.60 10.87 0.83
CA PHE A 41 -13.84 9.63 0.85
C PHE A 41 -13.98 8.90 2.19
N ARG A 42 -13.77 9.63 3.29
CA ARG A 42 -13.86 9.08 4.65
C ARG A 42 -15.22 8.50 4.97
N GLN A 43 -16.32 9.10 4.48
CA GLN A 43 -17.68 8.58 4.68
C GLN A 43 -17.90 7.22 4.03
N ASN A 44 -17.10 6.88 3.02
CA ASN A 44 -17.19 5.62 2.30
C ASN A 44 -16.26 4.53 2.86
N ILE A 45 -15.38 4.86 3.83
CA ILE A 45 -14.52 3.85 4.45
C ILE A 45 -15.36 3.01 5.42
N VAL A 46 -15.50 1.74 5.09
CA VAL A 46 -16.27 0.77 5.90
C VAL A 46 -15.40 0.03 6.89
N VAL A 47 -14.10 -0.09 6.62
CA VAL A 47 -13.14 -0.78 7.50
C VAL A 47 -11.78 -0.09 7.49
N TYR A 48 -11.23 0.09 8.68
CA TYR A 48 -9.83 0.40 8.96
C TYR A 48 -9.18 -0.88 9.49
N ALA A 49 -8.55 -1.66 8.62
CA ALA A 49 -8.00 -2.95 9.01
C ALA A 49 -6.52 -2.85 9.40
N LYS A 50 -6.11 -3.59 10.43
CA LYS A 50 -4.74 -3.58 10.94
C LYS A 50 -3.83 -4.48 10.11
N GLY A 51 -3.08 -3.87 9.19
CA GLY A 51 -2.18 -4.56 8.28
C GLY A 51 -2.85 -5.06 7.01
N SER A 52 -2.02 -5.31 6.00
CA SER A 52 -2.51 -5.62 4.65
C SER A 52 -3.27 -6.94 4.56
N GLY A 53 -2.82 -7.99 5.26
CA GLY A 53 -3.54 -9.28 5.26
C GLY A 53 -4.94 -9.19 5.86
N ALA A 54 -5.12 -8.41 6.95
CA ALA A 54 -6.44 -8.18 7.52
C ALA A 54 -7.31 -7.30 6.60
N SER A 55 -6.70 -6.36 5.87
CA SER A 55 -7.40 -5.54 4.90
C SER A 55 -7.89 -6.38 3.71
N PHE A 56 -7.08 -7.28 3.20
CA PHE A 56 -7.45 -8.18 2.11
C PHE A 56 -8.64 -9.07 2.51
N LYS A 57 -8.55 -9.67 3.69
CA LYS A 57 -9.67 -10.44 4.23
C LYS A 57 -10.95 -9.62 4.36
N ALA A 58 -10.86 -8.41 4.92
CA ALA A 58 -12.01 -7.52 5.06
C ALA A 58 -12.57 -7.08 3.70
N PHE A 59 -11.73 -6.85 2.69
CA PHE A 59 -12.15 -6.53 1.34
C PHE A 59 -13.07 -7.61 0.77
N GLN A 60 -12.67 -8.89 0.91
CA GLN A 60 -13.45 -10.02 0.44
C GLN A 60 -14.74 -10.24 1.26
N GLU A 61 -14.64 -10.25 2.60
CA GLU A 61 -15.77 -10.55 3.50
C GLU A 61 -16.88 -9.49 3.45
N MET A 62 -16.53 -8.23 3.20
CA MET A 62 -17.48 -7.13 3.13
C MET A 62 -18.00 -6.85 1.73
N ASP A 63 -17.55 -7.61 0.74
CA ASP A 63 -17.85 -7.34 -0.66
C ASP A 63 -17.62 -5.85 -0.97
N ALA A 64 -16.39 -5.40 -0.71
CA ALA A 64 -16.03 -4.00 -0.83
C ALA A 64 -15.71 -3.62 -2.28
N ASP A 65 -16.05 -2.39 -2.67
CA ASP A 65 -15.82 -1.90 -4.03
C ASP A 65 -14.36 -1.51 -4.29
N ALA A 66 -13.63 -1.13 -3.24
CA ALA A 66 -12.24 -0.72 -3.37
C ALA A 66 -11.44 -0.96 -2.09
N TRP A 67 -10.16 -1.22 -2.29
CA TRP A 67 -9.18 -1.30 -1.23
C TRP A 67 -7.99 -0.40 -1.58
N ILE A 68 -7.58 0.44 -0.63
CA ILE A 68 -6.38 1.27 -0.78
C ILE A 68 -5.19 0.48 -0.26
N THR A 69 -4.35 0.04 -1.17
CA THR A 69 -3.20 -0.83 -0.89
C THR A 69 -2.03 -0.53 -1.82
N TRP A 70 -1.00 -1.33 -1.74
CA TRP A 70 0.19 -1.29 -2.59
C TRP A 70 0.04 -2.23 -3.79
N PRO A 71 0.78 -2.01 -4.88
CA PRO A 71 0.61 -2.77 -6.13
C PRO A 71 0.98 -4.25 -6.04
N ASP A 72 1.79 -4.65 -5.07
CA ASP A 72 2.13 -6.06 -4.82
C ASP A 72 0.90 -6.95 -4.57
N TRP A 73 -0.13 -6.42 -3.94
CA TRP A 73 -1.35 -7.16 -3.65
C TRP A 73 -2.14 -7.56 -4.90
N PRO A 74 -2.53 -6.66 -5.80
CA PRO A 74 -3.21 -7.06 -7.04
C PRO A 74 -2.30 -7.85 -7.99
N ILE A 75 -0.98 -7.73 -7.91
CA ILE A 75 -0.04 -8.55 -8.70
C ILE A 75 -0.06 -10.00 -8.22
N THR A 76 -0.07 -10.21 -6.89
CA THR A 76 -0.05 -11.57 -6.31
C THR A 76 -1.43 -12.21 -6.17
N HIS A 77 -2.51 -11.46 -6.34
CA HIS A 77 -3.90 -11.91 -6.21
C HIS A 77 -4.75 -11.43 -7.39
N ASP A 78 -4.22 -11.59 -8.60
CA ASP A 78 -4.86 -11.15 -9.85
C ASP A 78 -6.12 -11.94 -10.21
N ASP A 79 -6.38 -13.04 -9.52
CA ASP A 79 -7.62 -13.82 -9.59
C ASP A 79 -8.82 -13.15 -8.89
N VAL A 80 -8.56 -12.20 -7.97
CA VAL A 80 -9.60 -11.53 -7.16
C VAL A 80 -9.48 -10.00 -7.13
N LEU A 81 -8.37 -9.44 -7.56
CA LEU A 81 -8.10 -8.01 -7.52
C LEU A 81 -7.76 -7.44 -8.90
N ASP A 82 -8.43 -6.35 -9.25
CA ASP A 82 -8.04 -5.52 -10.39
C ASP A 82 -7.30 -4.26 -9.92
N GLN A 83 -6.16 -3.97 -10.52
CA GLN A 83 -5.42 -2.75 -10.23
C GLN A 83 -5.96 -1.57 -11.03
N VAL A 84 -6.33 -0.51 -10.33
CA VAL A 84 -6.67 0.78 -10.95
C VAL A 84 -5.49 1.74 -10.84
N ASN A 85 -4.96 2.17 -11.97
CA ASN A 85 -3.89 3.16 -12.01
C ASN A 85 -4.38 4.50 -11.47
N ILE A 86 -3.68 5.01 -10.45
CA ILE A 86 -3.96 6.32 -9.86
C ILE A 86 -3.36 7.40 -10.78
N ALA A 87 -4.10 8.48 -11.01
CA ALA A 87 -3.59 9.61 -11.78
C ALA A 87 -2.27 10.13 -11.19
N ALA A 88 -1.31 10.46 -12.03
CA ALA A 88 0.05 10.86 -11.62
C ALA A 88 0.05 11.96 -10.54
N ALA A 89 -0.89 12.91 -10.59
CA ALA A 89 -1.03 13.97 -9.59
C ALA A 89 -1.44 13.46 -8.20
N ARG A 90 -1.92 12.21 -8.09
CA ARG A 90 -2.32 11.56 -6.83
C ARG A 90 -1.48 10.36 -6.46
N THR A 91 -0.51 9.99 -7.29
CA THR A 91 0.40 8.88 -7.01
C THR A 91 1.24 9.19 -5.77
N ILE A 92 1.33 8.23 -4.88
CA ILE A 92 2.11 8.32 -3.64
C ILE A 92 3.26 7.33 -3.73
N TRP A 93 4.45 7.85 -3.49
CA TRP A 93 5.66 7.07 -3.39
C TRP A 93 6.08 6.93 -1.93
N ARG A 94 6.56 5.78 -1.56
CA ARG A 94 7.16 5.50 -0.26
C ARG A 94 8.46 4.76 -0.45
N ASP A 95 9.47 5.17 0.29
CA ASP A 95 10.77 4.51 0.27
C ASP A 95 10.73 3.25 1.13
N VAL A 96 11.38 2.21 0.63
CA VAL A 96 11.76 1.04 1.43
C VAL A 96 13.21 1.19 1.80
N ASN A 97 13.49 1.20 3.10
CA ASN A 97 14.83 1.34 3.63
C ASN A 97 15.25 0.05 4.30
N VAL A 98 16.47 -0.38 4.05
CA VAL A 98 17.09 -1.54 4.69
C VAL A 98 18.23 -1.08 5.56
N ALA A 99 18.28 -1.56 6.79
CA ALA A 99 19.40 -1.32 7.71
C ALA A 99 19.96 -2.66 8.20
N LEU A 100 21.27 -2.77 8.27
CA LEU A 100 21.93 -3.90 8.89
C LEU A 100 22.13 -3.66 10.40
N SER A 101 21.96 -4.71 11.19
CA SER A 101 22.43 -4.69 12.58
C SER A 101 23.95 -4.45 12.61
N PRO A 102 24.48 -3.76 13.64
CA PRO A 102 25.92 -3.67 13.85
C PRO A 102 26.61 -5.03 13.90
N ASP A 103 25.94 -6.04 14.40
CA ASP A 103 26.41 -7.42 14.53
C ASP A 103 25.92 -8.34 13.41
N ALA A 104 25.51 -7.77 12.26
CA ALA A 104 25.03 -8.56 11.13
C ALA A 104 26.12 -9.48 10.60
N ASP A 105 25.73 -10.71 10.31
CA ASP A 105 26.63 -11.69 9.71
C ASP A 105 27.03 -11.31 8.27
N PRO A 106 28.04 -11.98 7.70
CA PRO A 106 28.49 -11.72 6.33
C PRO A 106 27.39 -11.94 5.29
N GLU A 107 26.56 -12.97 5.47
CA GLU A 107 25.48 -13.32 4.55
C GLU A 107 24.42 -12.21 4.47
N ALA A 108 24.12 -11.55 5.59
CA ALA A 108 23.22 -10.40 5.59
C ALA A 108 23.78 -9.21 4.79
N LYS A 109 25.11 -9.02 4.84
CA LYS A 109 25.81 -7.98 4.05
C LYS A 109 25.79 -8.31 2.56
N GLU A 110 26.02 -9.57 2.21
CA GLU A 110 25.93 -10.05 0.83
C GLU A 110 24.50 -9.86 0.29
N PHE A 111 23.47 -10.21 1.08
CA PHE A 111 22.08 -9.98 0.72
C PHE A 111 21.75 -8.50 0.50
N LEU A 112 22.25 -7.61 1.35
CA LEU A 112 22.08 -6.16 1.13
C LEU A 112 22.72 -5.71 -0.19
N THR A 113 23.89 -6.25 -0.52
CA THR A 113 24.58 -5.97 -1.79
C THR A 113 23.74 -6.47 -2.98
N PHE A 114 23.14 -7.65 -2.85
CA PHE A 114 22.21 -8.17 -3.85
C PHE A 114 21.00 -7.27 -4.02
N LEU A 115 20.35 -6.82 -2.92
CA LEU A 115 19.14 -5.97 -2.98
C LEU A 115 19.33 -4.67 -3.77
N VAL A 116 20.54 -4.14 -3.84
CA VAL A 116 20.85 -2.92 -4.62
C VAL A 116 21.35 -3.22 -6.03
N SER A 117 21.43 -4.49 -6.43
CA SER A 117 21.86 -4.91 -7.75
C SER A 117 20.75 -4.72 -8.81
N ASN A 118 21.15 -4.74 -10.08
CA ASN A 118 20.18 -4.70 -11.18
C ASN A 118 19.31 -5.96 -11.22
N GLU A 119 19.85 -7.12 -10.88
CA GLU A 119 19.11 -8.39 -10.82
C GLU A 119 17.97 -8.33 -9.78
N ALA A 120 18.26 -7.87 -8.57
CA ALA A 120 17.23 -7.69 -7.56
C ALA A 120 16.20 -6.65 -7.99
N GLN A 121 16.62 -5.59 -8.67
CA GLN A 121 15.70 -4.58 -9.19
C GLN A 121 14.74 -5.16 -10.24
N GLU A 122 15.20 -6.00 -11.14
CA GLU A 122 14.35 -6.67 -12.11
C GLU A 122 13.30 -7.55 -11.43
N ILE A 123 13.69 -8.30 -10.40
CA ILE A 123 12.76 -9.08 -9.58
C ILE A 123 11.75 -8.17 -8.88
N MET A 124 12.20 -7.10 -8.24
CA MET A 124 11.34 -6.17 -7.51
C MET A 124 10.31 -5.48 -8.43
N LEU A 125 10.69 -5.17 -9.67
CA LEU A 125 9.77 -4.58 -10.66
C LEU A 125 8.60 -5.51 -10.98
N THR A 126 8.80 -6.83 -10.99
CA THR A 126 7.69 -7.80 -11.20
C THR A 126 6.68 -7.80 -10.07
N GLU A 127 7.10 -7.37 -8.89
CA GLU A 127 6.28 -7.27 -7.68
C GLU A 127 5.72 -5.84 -7.47
N GLY A 128 5.83 -4.97 -8.47
CA GLY A 128 5.30 -3.61 -8.43
C GLY A 128 6.17 -2.58 -7.68
N TRP A 129 7.40 -2.95 -7.33
CA TRP A 129 8.38 -2.02 -6.73
C TRP A 129 9.15 -1.30 -7.82
N VAL A 130 9.46 -0.03 -7.59
CA VAL A 130 10.26 0.79 -8.51
C VAL A 130 11.44 1.42 -7.77
N ARG A 131 12.51 1.67 -8.50
CA ARG A 131 13.70 2.34 -7.97
C ARG A 131 13.65 3.84 -8.22
#